data_a321af32280762da208539bc2dd6f834
#
_entry.id   a321af32280762da208539bc2dd6f834
#
_cell.length_a   1.000
_cell.length_b   1.000
_cell.length_c   1.000
_cell.angle_alpha   90.00
_cell.angle_beta   90.00
_cell.angle_gamma   90.00
#
_symmetry.space_group_name_H-M   'P 1'
#
loop_
_entity.id
_entity.type
_entity.pdbx_description
1 polymer ?
#
loop_
_entity_poly.entity_id
_entity_poly.type
_entity_poly.pdbx_seq_one_letter_code
_entity_poly.pdbx_strand_id
1 'polypeptide(L)'
;MKDFTPFVKKHGKSVIKPLYGNGGDSIFLLSKKDENYNQITERFIDQSNEPFIIQKFIPDIKNGDKRVILIDGEPIAALKRIPKKNEIRSNIHVGGDCKAITLSKQDLYICN
;
A
#
# COMPACT_ATOMS: atom_id res chain seq x y z
N MET A 1 24.56 2.06 2.78
CA MET A 1 23.79 0.79 2.91
C MET A 1 22.35 1.13 3.24
N LYS A 2 21.43 0.68 2.43
CA LYS A 2 19.98 0.89 2.68
C LYS A 2 19.53 -0.13 3.73
N ASP A 3 19.54 0.24 5.00
CA ASP A 3 19.07 -0.64 6.08
C ASP A 3 17.73 -0.15 6.61
N PHE A 4 16.69 -0.94 6.43
CA PHE A 4 15.35 -0.68 6.94
C PHE A 4 14.99 -1.51 8.19
N THR A 5 15.93 -2.29 8.68
CA THR A 5 15.76 -3.07 9.92
C THR A 5 15.34 -2.20 11.12
N PRO A 6 15.92 -1.00 11.33
CA PRO A 6 15.50 -0.13 12.42
C PRO A 6 14.04 0.29 12.30
N PHE A 7 13.55 0.55 11.09
CA PHE A 7 12.16 0.91 10.85
C PHE A 7 11.20 -0.24 11.24
N VAL A 8 11.50 -1.46 10.77
CA VAL A 8 10.68 -2.65 11.10
C VAL A 8 10.74 -2.98 12.58
N LYS A 9 11.89 -2.79 13.22
CA LYS A 9 12.02 -2.94 14.69
C LYS A 9 11.10 -1.97 15.44
N LYS A 10 11.06 -0.71 15.01
CA LYS A 10 10.30 0.35 15.66
C LYS A 10 8.79 0.21 15.42
N HIS A 11 8.37 -0.10 14.19
CA HIS A 11 6.98 -0.04 13.76
C HIS A 11 6.30 -1.41 13.64
N GLY A 12 7.06 -2.49 13.76
CA GLY A 12 6.54 -3.85 13.59
C GLY A 12 6.23 -4.18 12.14
N LYS A 13 5.07 -4.80 11.91
CA LYS A 13 4.61 -5.17 10.57
C LYS A 13 4.62 -3.97 9.62
N SER A 14 5.30 -4.10 8.50
CA SER A 14 5.54 -3.02 7.54
C SER A 14 5.30 -3.50 6.11
N VAL A 15 5.11 -2.57 5.20
CA VAL A 15 4.97 -2.83 3.76
C VAL A 15 6.15 -2.20 3.04
N ILE A 16 6.79 -2.94 2.15
CA ILE A 16 7.83 -2.44 1.26
C ILE A 16 7.34 -2.49 -0.18
N LYS A 17 7.64 -1.46 -0.94
CA LYS A 17 7.24 -1.33 -2.34
C LYS A 17 8.21 -0.46 -3.13
N PRO A 18 8.37 -0.70 -4.46
CA PRO A 18 9.12 0.19 -5.33
C PRO A 18 8.49 1.59 -5.35
N LEU A 19 9.32 2.63 -5.49
CA LEU A 19 8.84 4.00 -5.60
C LEU A 19 8.07 4.24 -6.90
N TYR A 20 8.53 3.67 -8.00
CA TYR A 20 7.96 3.85 -9.33
C TYR A 20 7.03 2.70 -9.77
N GLY A 21 6.77 1.74 -8.88
CA GLY A 21 5.84 0.64 -9.15
C GLY A 21 4.39 1.12 -9.21
N ASN A 22 3.58 0.43 -9.99
CA ASN A 22 2.14 0.65 -10.08
C ASN A 22 1.37 -0.67 -10.05
N GLY A 23 0.04 -0.59 -9.99
CA GLY A 23 -0.83 -1.77 -10.05
C GLY A 23 -0.68 -2.78 -8.91
N GLY A 24 0.07 -2.45 -7.86
CA GLY A 24 0.33 -3.36 -6.74
C GLY A 24 1.47 -4.34 -6.97
N ASP A 25 2.23 -4.19 -8.04
CA ASP A 25 3.39 -5.04 -8.33
C ASP A 25 4.52 -4.83 -7.31
N SER A 26 5.16 -5.93 -6.95
CA SER A 26 6.30 -5.94 -6.04
C SER A 26 6.05 -5.29 -4.66
N ILE A 27 4.82 -5.39 -4.16
CA ILE A 27 4.46 -4.98 -2.80
C ILE A 27 4.56 -6.19 -1.88
N PHE A 28 5.37 -6.07 -0.82
CA PHE A 28 5.59 -7.15 0.13
C PHE A 28 5.32 -6.71 1.57
N LEU A 29 4.73 -7.62 2.33
CA LEU A 29 4.59 -7.47 3.76
C LEU A 29 5.89 -7.91 4.44
N LEU A 30 6.42 -7.08 5.34
CA LEU A 30 7.61 -7.34 6.12
C LEU A 30 7.28 -7.53 7.59
N SER A 31 7.75 -8.63 8.15
CA SER A 31 7.78 -8.86 9.58
C SER A 31 9.09 -9.57 9.94
N LYS A 32 9.75 -9.18 11.03
CA LYS A 32 10.97 -9.87 11.47
C LYS A 32 10.75 -11.34 11.82
N LYS A 33 9.51 -11.74 12.08
CA LYS A 33 9.14 -13.12 12.37
C LYS A 33 8.87 -13.94 11.11
N ASP A 34 8.88 -13.31 9.93
CA ASP A 34 8.62 -13.96 8.66
C ASP A 34 9.90 -14.65 8.17
N GLU A 35 9.79 -15.90 7.78
CA GLU A 35 10.90 -16.68 7.22
C GLU A 35 11.46 -16.05 5.94
N ASN A 36 10.62 -15.34 5.18
CA ASN A 36 10.99 -14.67 3.94
C ASN A 36 11.61 -13.27 4.15
N TYR A 37 11.74 -12.81 5.40
CA TYR A 37 12.25 -11.46 5.69
C TYR A 37 13.57 -11.16 5.00
N ASN A 38 14.54 -12.06 5.12
CA ASN A 38 15.86 -11.87 4.52
C ASN A 38 15.82 -11.86 2.99
N GLN A 39 15.05 -12.76 2.38
CA GLN A 39 14.91 -12.82 0.92
C GLN A 39 14.28 -11.54 0.35
N ILE A 40 13.24 -11.04 0.99
CA ILE A 40 12.60 -9.79 0.59
C ILE A 40 13.58 -8.62 0.74
N THR A 41 14.31 -8.60 1.85
CA THR A 41 15.32 -7.58 2.14
C THR A 41 16.41 -7.54 1.07
N GLU A 42 17.00 -8.67 0.75
CA GLU A 42 18.04 -8.81 -0.28
C GLU A 42 17.53 -8.33 -1.64
N ARG A 43 16.30 -8.72 -2.01
CA ARG A 43 15.71 -8.29 -3.28
C ARG A 43 15.65 -6.76 -3.42
N PHE A 44 15.27 -6.05 -2.37
CA PHE A 44 15.16 -4.59 -2.43
C PHE A 44 16.50 -3.86 -2.23
N ILE A 45 17.41 -4.41 -1.44
CA ILE A 45 18.71 -3.78 -1.17
C ILE A 45 19.70 -4.05 -2.30
N ASP A 46 19.82 -5.30 -2.71
CA ASP A 46 20.91 -5.75 -3.57
C ASP A 46 20.52 -5.86 -5.05
N GLN A 47 19.25 -6.16 -5.32
CA GLN A 47 18.78 -6.45 -6.68
C GLN A 47 17.99 -5.30 -7.32
N SER A 48 17.52 -4.34 -6.55
CA SER A 48 16.74 -3.21 -7.06
C SER A 48 17.62 -1.99 -7.31
N ASN A 49 17.67 -1.54 -8.57
CA ASN A 49 18.32 -0.28 -8.95
C ASN A 49 17.42 0.95 -8.72
N GLU A 50 16.17 0.75 -8.33
CA GLU A 50 15.23 1.84 -8.11
C GLU A 50 15.01 2.10 -6.62
N PRO A 51 14.64 3.33 -6.23
CA PRO A 51 14.23 3.64 -4.87
C PRO A 51 12.99 2.85 -4.45
N PHE A 52 12.89 2.58 -3.17
CA PHE A 52 11.72 1.93 -2.57
C PHE A 52 11.20 2.70 -1.35
N ILE A 53 9.95 2.44 -1.00
CA ILE A 53 9.29 3.02 0.16
C ILE A 53 9.00 1.89 1.16
N ILE A 54 9.28 2.17 2.45
CA ILE A 54 8.81 1.34 3.54
C ILE A 54 7.79 2.11 4.38
N GLN A 55 6.69 1.47 4.70
CA GLN A 55 5.57 2.06 5.45
C GLN A 55 5.12 1.10 6.56
N LYS A 56 4.65 1.66 7.67
CA LYS A 56 3.94 0.86 8.68
C LYS A 56 2.71 0.22 8.05
N PHE A 57 2.50 -1.06 8.32
CA PHE A 57 1.29 -1.76 7.87
C PHE A 57 0.05 -1.21 8.60
N ILE A 58 -0.99 -0.92 7.84
CA ILE A 58 -2.29 -0.46 8.35
C ILE A 58 -3.28 -1.61 8.23
N PRO A 59 -3.68 -2.26 9.34
CA PRO A 59 -4.57 -3.43 9.30
C PRO A 59 -5.93 -3.17 8.68
N ASP A 60 -6.40 -1.92 8.73
CA ASP A 60 -7.71 -1.53 8.22
C ASP A 60 -7.83 -1.64 6.69
N ILE A 61 -6.72 -1.86 5.98
CA ILE A 61 -6.74 -2.12 4.52
C ILE A 61 -7.65 -3.31 4.17
N LYS A 62 -7.84 -4.27 5.06
CA LYS A 62 -8.80 -5.38 4.88
C LYS A 62 -10.23 -4.90 4.59
N ASN A 63 -10.59 -3.71 5.08
CA ASN A 63 -11.88 -3.08 4.87
C ASN A 63 -11.92 -2.27 3.57
N GLY A 64 -10.81 -2.22 2.84
CA GLY A 64 -10.64 -1.49 1.61
C GLY A 64 -10.06 -0.09 1.78
N ASP A 65 -9.75 0.52 0.68
CA ASP A 65 -9.36 1.92 0.57
C ASP A 65 -10.38 2.70 -0.27
N LYS A 66 -10.32 4.03 -0.15
CA LYS A 66 -11.11 4.94 -0.99
C LYS A 66 -10.17 5.60 -2.00
N ARG A 67 -10.55 5.55 -3.27
CA ARG A 67 -9.92 6.36 -4.31
C ARG A 67 -10.86 7.48 -4.71
N VAL A 68 -10.43 8.71 -4.50
CA VAL A 68 -11.15 9.91 -4.93
C VAL A 68 -10.45 10.49 -6.15
N ILE A 69 -11.22 10.81 -7.16
CA ILE A 69 -10.74 11.44 -8.39
C ILE A 69 -11.14 12.91 -8.35
N LEU A 70 -10.13 13.78 -8.42
CA LEU A 70 -10.32 15.21 -8.46
C LEU A 70 -9.95 15.74 -9.85
N ILE A 71 -10.75 16.69 -10.34
CA ILE A 71 -10.42 17.49 -11.52
C ILE A 71 -10.51 18.96 -11.10
N ASP A 72 -9.45 19.70 -11.35
CA ASP A 72 -9.31 21.11 -10.94
C ASP A 72 -9.60 21.35 -9.44
N GLY A 73 -9.23 20.38 -8.60
CA GLY A 73 -9.47 20.43 -7.17
C GLY A 73 -10.87 19.97 -6.72
N GLU A 74 -11.77 19.68 -7.64
CA GLU A 74 -13.12 19.23 -7.35
C GLU A 74 -13.22 17.70 -7.37
N PRO A 75 -13.76 17.07 -6.31
CA PRO A 75 -13.96 15.61 -6.28
C PRO A 75 -15.15 15.23 -7.17
N ILE A 76 -14.86 14.55 -8.28
CA ILE A 76 -15.86 14.17 -9.27
C ILE A 76 -16.33 12.72 -9.17
N ALA A 77 -15.50 11.83 -8.60
CA ALA A 77 -15.83 10.43 -8.45
C ALA A 77 -15.11 9.83 -7.24
N ALA A 78 -15.72 8.84 -6.63
CA ALA A 78 -15.12 8.09 -5.54
C ALA A 78 -15.43 6.60 -5.65
N LEU A 79 -14.41 5.79 -5.40
CA LEU A 79 -14.48 4.34 -5.46
C LEU A 79 -13.96 3.76 -4.15
N LYS A 80 -14.63 2.76 -3.63
CA LYS A 80 -14.10 1.91 -2.58
C LYS A 80 -13.54 0.65 -3.22
N ARG A 81 -12.26 0.36 -2.93
CA ARG A 81 -11.58 -0.84 -3.40
C ARG A 81 -11.35 -1.76 -2.22
N ILE A 82 -11.78 -3.01 -2.33
CA ILE A 82 -11.70 -4.01 -1.27
C ILE A 82 -10.76 -5.12 -1.72
N PRO A 83 -9.68 -5.42 -0.98
CA PRO A 83 -8.78 -6.49 -1.35
C PRO A 83 -9.47 -7.86 -1.26
N LYS A 84 -8.99 -8.83 -2.01
CA LYS A 84 -9.37 -10.23 -1.84
C LYS A 84 -9.00 -10.73 -0.45
N LYS A 85 -9.66 -11.79 -0.01
CA LYS A 85 -9.30 -12.48 1.24
C LYS A 85 -7.82 -12.88 1.20
N ASN A 86 -7.09 -12.57 2.28
CA ASN A 86 -5.66 -12.80 2.44
C ASN A 86 -4.75 -12.01 1.49
N GLU A 87 -5.26 -10.96 0.83
CA GLU A 87 -4.48 -10.02 0.03
C GLU A 87 -4.37 -8.67 0.76
N ILE A 88 -3.21 -8.04 0.68
CA ILE A 88 -2.96 -6.71 1.24
C ILE A 88 -3.11 -5.59 0.22
N ARG A 89 -3.29 -5.94 -1.05
CA ARG A 89 -3.42 -4.99 -2.16
C ARG A 89 -4.86 -4.89 -2.60
N SER A 90 -5.40 -3.70 -2.67
CA SER A 90 -6.77 -3.43 -3.13
C SER A 90 -6.87 -3.09 -4.61
N ASN A 91 -5.75 -3.11 -5.32
CA ASN A 91 -5.72 -2.80 -6.75
C ASN A 91 -6.57 -3.79 -7.57
N ILE A 92 -7.27 -3.28 -8.57
CA ILE A 92 -8.11 -4.08 -9.48
C ILE A 92 -7.28 -5.15 -10.20
N HIS A 93 -6.04 -4.83 -10.61
CA HIS A 93 -5.14 -5.76 -11.29
C HIS A 93 -4.82 -7.03 -10.48
N VAL A 94 -4.87 -6.97 -9.15
CA VAL A 94 -4.69 -8.14 -8.29
C VAL A 94 -6.03 -8.72 -7.82
N GLY A 95 -7.13 -8.33 -8.48
CA GLY A 95 -8.45 -8.88 -8.32
C GLY A 95 -9.23 -8.33 -7.13
N GLY A 96 -8.92 -7.11 -6.67
CA GLY A 96 -9.74 -6.39 -5.70
C GLY A 96 -11.12 -6.04 -6.27
N ASP A 97 -12.14 -6.03 -5.43
CA ASP A 97 -13.47 -5.53 -5.77
C ASP A 97 -13.49 -4.00 -5.74
N CYS A 98 -14.31 -3.44 -6.62
CA CYS A 98 -14.46 -2.00 -6.74
C CYS A 98 -15.94 -1.60 -6.72
N LYS A 99 -16.29 -0.64 -5.86
CA LYS A 99 -17.65 -0.11 -5.74
C LYS A 99 -17.65 1.41 -5.77
N ALA A 100 -18.57 2.01 -6.53
CA ALA A 100 -18.82 3.45 -6.44
C ALA A 100 -19.36 3.79 -5.04
N ILE A 101 -18.92 4.90 -4.49
CA ILE A 101 -19.33 5.38 -3.16
C ILE A 101 -19.62 6.88 -3.18
N THR A 102 -20.41 7.31 -2.21
CA THR A 102 -20.60 8.74 -1.91
C THR A 102 -19.56 9.19 -0.89
N LEU A 103 -18.99 10.37 -1.08
CA LEU A 103 -18.02 10.95 -0.17
C LEU A 103 -18.70 11.46 1.11
N SER A 104 -18.09 11.15 2.25
CA SER A 104 -18.47 11.73 3.53
C SER A 104 -17.95 13.17 3.68
N LYS A 105 -18.46 13.90 4.67
CA LYS A 105 -17.93 15.23 5.02
C LYS A 105 -16.43 15.21 5.32
N GLN A 106 -15.95 14.16 5.96
CA GLN A 106 -14.53 13.98 6.26
C GLN A 106 -13.71 13.75 4.99
N ASP A 107 -14.23 12.96 4.05
CA ASP A 107 -13.55 12.73 2.77
C ASP A 107 -13.43 14.06 1.99
N LEU A 108 -14.49 14.86 1.95
CA LEU A 108 -14.48 16.16 1.31
C LEU A 108 -13.51 17.14 1.98
N TYR A 109 -13.42 17.11 3.30
CA TYR A 109 -12.45 17.93 4.04
C TYR A 109 -11.00 17.57 3.67
N ILE A 110 -10.69 16.28 3.51
CA ILE A 110 -9.35 15.80 3.11
C ILE A 110 -9.03 16.19 1.66
N CYS A 111 -10.05 16.26 0.77
CA CYS A 111 -9.88 16.62 -0.63
C CYS A 111 -9.62 18.13 -0.85
N ASN A 112 -9.97 18.95 0.11
CA ASN A 112 -9.71 20.40 0.05
C ASN A 112 -8.28 20.72 0.50
#